data_1d2f9694a3badb718b0fbec6b19d8bad
#
_entry.id   1d2f9694a3badb718b0fbec6b19d8bad
#
_cell.length_a   1.000
_cell.length_b   1.000
_cell.length_c   1.000
_cell.angle_alpha   90.00
_cell.angle_beta   90.00
_cell.angle_gamma   90.00
#
_symmetry.space_group_name_H-M   'P 1'
#
loop_
_entity.id
_entity.type
_entity.pdbx_description
1 polymer ?
#
loop_
_entity_poly.entity_id
_entity_poly.type
_entity_poly.pdbx_seq_one_letter_code
_entity_poly.pdbx_strand_id
1 'polypeptide(L)'
;MLDWLTRPVPFADEEFAQPSLDRDHFAQAVARALRDVSRPERLRGNPLLTAGFVERMAGPGASEGQRIQVLRRMLERAICELGLRPQYRRWQAVAESAYLHPVESQERMAERLGIPFSSYRRHLKSATEWITDFLWQLEIGQPDSALLVSEPLQTVS
;
A
#
# COMPACT_ATOMS: atom_id res chain seq x y z
N MET A 1 -39.15 -7.58 -6.90
CA MET A 1 -38.75 -7.71 -6.68
C MET A 1 -38.06 -7.54 -6.60
N LEU A 2 -37.93 -7.31 -6.73
CA LEU A 2 -37.23 -7.30 -6.41
C LEU A 2 -36.52 -7.04 -6.12
N ASP A 3 -36.59 -6.80 -6.36
CA ASP A 3 -35.91 -6.71 -5.83
C ASP A 3 -35.30 -6.81 -5.35
N TRP A 4 -35.61 -6.94 -5.60
CA TRP A 4 -35.15 -7.24 -4.90
C TRP A 4 -34.50 -7.55 -4.96
N LEU A 5 -34.89 -7.61 -5.31
CA LEU A 5 -34.45 -8.14 -5.25
C LEU A 5 -33.74 -8.13 -5.42
N THR A 6 -33.98 -7.96 -5.57
CA THR A 6 -33.37 -8.07 -5.39
C THR A 6 -32.69 -7.96 -4.95
N ARG A 7 -32.61 -8.01 -4.81
CA ARG A 7 -32.02 -8.00 -4.26
C ARG A 7 -31.35 -8.42 -3.72
N PRO A 8 -31.17 -8.62 -3.73
CA PRO A 8 -30.46 -9.02 -3.32
C PRO A 8 -29.66 -9.10 -3.13
N VAL A 9 -29.60 -9.30 -3.42
CA VAL A 9 -28.75 -9.42 -3.14
C VAL A 9 -28.02 -8.95 -2.87
N PRO A 10 -28.00 -8.67 -3.01
CA PRO A 10 -26.82 -8.04 -2.63
C PRO A 10 -26.11 -8.49 -1.48
N PHE A 11 -26.36 -9.26 -0.83
CA PHE A 11 -25.66 -9.70 0.23
C PHE A 11 -24.41 -10.27 -0.10
N ALA A 12 -24.31 -10.96 -1.09
CA ALA A 12 -23.06 -11.50 -1.54
C ALA A 12 -22.11 -10.41 -1.92
N ASP A 13 -22.63 -9.41 -2.53
CA ASP A 13 -21.81 -8.29 -2.91
C ASP A 13 -21.19 -7.62 -1.72
N GLU A 14 -21.86 -7.65 -0.63
CA GLU A 14 -21.33 -6.98 0.51
C GLU A 14 -20.17 -7.69 1.10
N GLU A 15 -20.15 -8.99 1.01
CA GLU A 15 -19.03 -9.73 1.51
C GLU A 15 -17.79 -9.44 0.73
N PHE A 16 -17.94 -9.19 -0.55
CA PHE A 16 -16.82 -8.83 -1.39
C PHE A 16 -17.00 -7.40 -1.77
N ALA A 17 -16.94 -6.53 -0.78
CA ALA A 17 -17.22 -5.14 -0.99
C ALA A 17 -16.46 -4.62 -2.18
N GLN A 18 -17.14 -3.87 -3.01
CA GLN A 18 -16.50 -3.24 -4.13
C GLN A 18 -15.50 -2.23 -3.62
N PRO A 19 -14.30 -2.22 -4.14
CA PRO A 19 -13.36 -1.18 -3.75
C PRO A 19 -13.89 0.18 -4.16
N SER A 20 -13.58 1.18 -3.37
CA SER A 20 -14.03 2.52 -3.66
C SER A 20 -13.31 3.10 -4.88
N LEU A 21 -12.18 2.51 -5.27
CA LEU A 21 -11.42 2.93 -6.42
C LEU A 21 -11.22 1.73 -7.33
N ASP A 22 -11.23 1.95 -8.64
CA ASP A 22 -10.82 0.89 -9.54
C ASP A 22 -9.30 0.72 -9.45
N ARG A 23 -8.78 -0.30 -10.11
CA ARG A 23 -7.38 -0.67 -9.97
C ARG A 23 -6.44 0.45 -10.40
N ASP A 24 -6.76 1.13 -11.50
CA ASP A 24 -5.89 2.18 -12.00
C ASP A 24 -5.87 3.38 -11.07
N HIS A 25 -7.02 3.80 -10.59
CA HIS A 25 -7.08 4.92 -9.65
C HIS A 25 -6.44 4.55 -8.33
N PHE A 26 -6.61 3.31 -7.91
CA PHE A 26 -5.96 2.82 -6.70
C PHE A 26 -4.44 2.91 -6.86
N ALA A 27 -3.92 2.47 -7.99
CA ALA A 27 -2.47 2.51 -8.23
C ALA A 27 -1.96 3.95 -8.20
N GLN A 28 -2.72 4.87 -8.80
CA GLN A 28 -2.32 6.28 -8.78
C GLN A 28 -2.32 6.83 -7.36
N ALA A 29 -3.33 6.46 -6.57
CA ALA A 29 -3.41 6.92 -5.20
C ALA A 29 -2.27 6.36 -4.35
N VAL A 30 -1.88 5.10 -4.59
CA VAL A 30 -0.75 4.52 -3.89
C VAL A 30 0.54 5.26 -4.25
N ALA A 31 0.76 5.51 -5.53
CA ALA A 31 1.97 6.21 -5.96
C ALA A 31 2.06 7.59 -5.32
N ARG A 32 0.94 8.30 -5.26
CA ARG A 32 0.93 9.61 -4.62
C ARG A 32 1.18 9.49 -3.13
N ALA A 33 0.54 8.52 -2.48
CA ALA A 33 0.71 8.34 -1.05
C ALA A 33 2.17 8.01 -0.71
N LEU A 34 2.82 7.20 -1.53
CA LEU A 34 4.23 6.88 -1.29
C LEU A 34 5.10 8.11 -1.38
N ARG A 35 4.80 9.02 -2.31
CA ARG A 35 5.57 10.25 -2.39
C ARG A 35 5.37 11.13 -1.17
N ASP A 36 4.25 10.98 -0.49
CA ASP A 36 3.91 11.83 0.65
C ASP A 36 4.07 11.16 2.00
N VAL A 37 4.50 9.88 2.02
CA VAL A 37 4.49 9.11 3.26
C VAL A 37 5.43 9.71 4.32
N SER A 38 6.51 10.36 3.90
CA SER A 38 7.43 10.97 4.84
C SER A 38 6.89 12.26 5.43
N ARG A 39 5.81 12.76 4.87
CA ARG A 39 5.16 13.99 5.35
C ARG A 39 3.68 13.68 5.54
N PRO A 40 3.31 13.11 6.68
CA PRO A 40 1.94 12.61 6.86
C PRO A 40 0.86 13.65 6.63
N GLU A 41 1.17 14.92 6.88
CA GLU A 41 0.17 15.96 6.66
C GLU A 41 -0.22 16.07 5.18
N ARG A 42 0.63 15.61 4.28
CA ARG A 42 0.31 15.64 2.85
C ARG A 42 -0.57 14.49 2.41
N LEU A 43 -0.75 13.51 3.29
CA LEU A 43 -1.67 12.42 2.98
C LEU A 43 -3.13 12.85 3.09
N ARG A 44 -3.38 14.01 3.67
CA ARG A 44 -4.73 14.53 3.74
C ARG A 44 -5.27 14.67 2.32
N GLY A 45 -6.47 14.19 2.11
CA GLY A 45 -7.09 14.25 0.79
C GLY A 45 -6.72 13.11 -0.13
N ASN A 46 -5.82 12.21 0.28
CA ASN A 46 -5.52 11.06 -0.57
C ASN A 46 -6.72 10.12 -0.60
N PRO A 47 -7.12 9.65 -1.78
CA PRO A 47 -8.29 8.77 -1.86
C PRO A 47 -8.18 7.49 -1.03
N LEU A 48 -6.96 7.04 -0.73
CA LEU A 48 -6.81 5.82 0.06
C LEU A 48 -7.31 5.99 1.49
N LEU A 49 -7.48 7.22 1.96
CA LEU A 49 -7.99 7.41 3.32
C LEU A 49 -9.40 6.88 3.49
N THR A 50 -10.16 6.79 2.41
CA THR A 50 -11.50 6.22 2.45
C THR A 50 -11.55 4.82 1.85
N ALA A 51 -10.39 4.25 1.54
CA ALA A 51 -10.36 2.89 1.02
C ALA A 51 -10.75 1.89 2.10
N GLY A 52 -11.31 0.77 1.66
CA GLY A 52 -11.83 -0.22 2.59
C GLY A 52 -10.79 -0.74 3.58
N PHE A 53 -9.56 -0.99 3.10
CA PHE A 53 -8.55 -1.54 4.01
C PHE A 53 -8.19 -0.54 5.11
N VAL A 54 -8.20 0.76 4.80
CA VAL A 54 -7.92 1.78 5.81
C VAL A 54 -9.08 1.85 6.80
N GLU A 55 -10.31 1.82 6.27
CA GLU A 55 -11.47 1.89 7.15
C GLU A 55 -11.55 0.70 8.09
N ARG A 56 -11.25 -0.48 7.58
CA ARG A 56 -11.29 -1.66 8.42
C ARG A 56 -10.26 -1.61 9.54
N MET A 57 -9.09 -1.06 9.24
CA MET A 57 -8.03 -1.01 10.23
C MET A 57 -8.17 0.14 11.20
N ALA A 58 -8.72 1.26 10.75
CA ALA A 58 -8.90 2.41 11.61
C ALA A 58 -10.09 2.23 12.55
N GLY A 59 -11.10 1.49 12.11
CA GLY A 59 -12.27 1.25 12.91
C GLY A 59 -13.34 2.32 12.72
N PRO A 60 -14.56 2.01 13.18
CA PRO A 60 -15.67 2.94 13.01
C PRO A 60 -15.43 4.23 13.79
N GLY A 61 -15.81 5.33 13.18
CA GLY A 61 -15.68 6.62 13.85
C GLY A 61 -14.27 7.18 13.87
N ALA A 62 -13.35 6.59 13.11
CA ALA A 62 -11.97 7.08 13.10
C ALA A 62 -11.90 8.48 12.51
N SER A 63 -11.08 9.33 13.11
CA SER A 63 -10.84 10.67 12.60
C SER A 63 -9.94 10.61 11.39
N GLU A 64 -9.86 11.71 10.66
CA GLU A 64 -8.95 11.79 9.53
C GLU A 64 -7.50 11.56 9.97
N GLY A 65 -7.13 12.12 11.11
CA GLY A 65 -5.77 11.90 11.62
C GLY A 65 -5.48 10.44 11.90
N GLN A 66 -6.45 9.73 12.45
CA GLN A 66 -6.29 8.31 12.69
C GLN A 66 -6.15 7.53 11.39
N ARG A 67 -6.93 7.89 10.38
CA ARG A 67 -6.82 7.24 9.08
C ARG A 67 -5.47 7.51 8.42
N ILE A 68 -4.98 8.72 8.56
CA ILE A 68 -3.66 9.05 8.04
C ILE A 68 -2.60 8.18 8.69
N GLN A 69 -2.67 7.99 9.99
CA GLN A 69 -1.71 7.14 10.68
C GLN A 69 -1.79 5.69 10.24
N VAL A 70 -3.01 5.20 10.03
CA VAL A 70 -3.18 3.84 9.53
C VAL A 70 -2.56 3.70 8.14
N LEU A 71 -2.87 4.65 7.25
CA LEU A 71 -2.35 4.58 5.90
C LEU A 71 -0.83 4.63 5.90
N ARG A 72 -0.26 5.53 6.69
CA ARG A 72 1.17 5.64 6.77
C ARG A 72 1.81 4.34 7.24
N ARG A 73 1.24 3.74 8.29
CA ARG A 73 1.77 2.47 8.79
C ARG A 73 1.67 1.36 7.77
N MET A 74 0.59 1.35 7.00
CA MET A 74 0.43 0.30 5.99
C MET A 74 1.43 0.48 4.87
N LEU A 75 1.72 1.72 4.48
CA LEU A 75 2.73 1.97 3.46
C LEU A 75 4.12 1.55 3.95
N GLU A 76 4.44 1.91 5.18
CA GLU A 76 5.72 1.51 5.77
C GLU A 76 5.81 0.00 5.88
N ARG A 77 4.73 -0.64 6.28
CA ARG A 77 4.72 -2.09 6.38
C ARG A 77 4.91 -2.75 5.02
N ALA A 78 4.27 -2.22 3.99
CA ALA A 78 4.44 -2.80 2.66
C ALA A 78 5.89 -2.74 2.22
N ILE A 79 6.57 -1.64 2.51
CA ILE A 79 7.99 -1.52 2.17
C ILE A 79 8.81 -2.54 2.96
N CYS A 80 8.49 -2.72 4.24
CA CYS A 80 9.19 -3.72 5.04
C CYS A 80 8.96 -5.14 4.53
N GLU A 81 7.72 -5.45 4.17
CA GLU A 81 7.39 -6.78 3.69
C GLU A 81 8.17 -7.10 2.42
N LEU A 82 8.34 -6.09 1.57
CA LEU A 82 9.10 -6.27 0.36
C LEU A 82 10.51 -6.77 0.67
N GLY A 83 11.11 -6.22 1.72
CA GLY A 83 12.48 -6.57 2.07
C GLY A 83 12.64 -7.92 2.72
N LEU A 84 11.55 -8.59 3.07
CA LEU A 84 11.63 -9.93 3.64
C LEU A 84 12.03 -10.97 2.61
N ARG A 85 11.90 -10.67 1.35
CA ARG A 85 12.29 -11.58 0.28
C ARG A 85 13.65 -11.19 -0.24
N PRO A 86 14.65 -12.11 -0.16
CA PRO A 86 16.01 -11.74 -0.55
C PRO A 86 16.11 -11.19 -1.97
N GLN A 87 15.33 -11.70 -2.90
CA GLN A 87 15.41 -11.27 -4.28
C GLN A 87 14.89 -9.85 -4.48
N TYR A 88 14.17 -9.29 -3.49
CA TYR A 88 13.61 -7.95 -3.61
C TYR A 88 14.28 -6.95 -2.69
N ARG A 89 15.37 -7.33 -2.03
CA ARG A 89 16.01 -6.42 -1.09
C ARG A 89 16.50 -5.13 -1.73
N ARG A 90 16.93 -5.22 -2.98
CA ARG A 90 17.37 -4.01 -3.67
C ARG A 90 16.19 -3.08 -3.93
N TRP A 91 15.05 -3.66 -4.27
CA TRP A 91 13.85 -2.85 -4.44
C TRP A 91 13.47 -2.17 -3.14
N GLN A 92 13.59 -2.89 -2.04
CA GLN A 92 13.23 -2.33 -0.75
C GLN A 92 14.18 -1.20 -0.37
N ALA A 93 15.46 -1.36 -0.60
CA ALA A 93 16.42 -0.31 -0.30
C ALA A 93 16.14 0.95 -1.11
N VAL A 94 15.81 0.77 -2.39
CA VAL A 94 15.46 1.90 -3.24
C VAL A 94 14.19 2.58 -2.74
N ALA A 95 13.16 1.80 -2.41
CA ALA A 95 11.90 2.37 -1.94
C ALA A 95 12.09 3.12 -0.63
N GLU A 96 12.89 2.58 0.28
CA GLU A 96 13.14 3.27 1.54
C GLU A 96 13.82 4.61 1.30
N SER A 97 14.82 4.63 0.42
CA SER A 97 15.54 5.86 0.18
C SER A 97 14.67 6.89 -0.53
N ALA A 98 13.78 6.44 -1.40
CA ALA A 98 12.96 7.37 -2.17
C ALA A 98 11.77 7.89 -1.38
N TYR A 99 11.19 7.05 -0.54
CA TYR A 99 9.91 7.38 0.08
C TYR A 99 9.99 7.62 1.57
N LEU A 100 10.77 6.84 2.29
CA LEU A 100 10.80 6.98 3.75
C LEU A 100 11.86 7.95 4.21
N HIS A 101 12.96 8.04 3.49
CA HIS A 101 14.08 8.93 3.89
C HIS A 101 14.59 9.72 2.70
N PRO A 102 13.73 10.55 2.07
CA PRO A 102 14.11 11.26 0.86
C PRO A 102 14.90 12.53 1.19
N VAL A 103 16.14 12.36 1.58
CA VAL A 103 16.97 13.50 1.98
C VAL A 103 17.77 14.09 0.85
N GLU A 104 17.86 13.41 -0.30
CA GLU A 104 18.65 13.87 -1.43
C GLU A 104 17.90 13.58 -2.71
N SER A 105 18.46 14.04 -3.82
CA SER A 105 17.89 13.71 -5.13
C SER A 105 18.00 12.21 -5.37
N GLN A 106 17.17 11.71 -6.27
CA GLN A 106 17.21 10.29 -6.59
C GLN A 106 18.53 9.90 -7.22
N GLU A 107 19.14 10.81 -8.01
CA GLU A 107 20.45 10.53 -8.58
C GLU A 107 21.50 10.32 -7.49
N ARG A 108 21.47 11.16 -6.46
CA ARG A 108 22.42 11.03 -5.37
C ARG A 108 22.15 9.77 -4.56
N MET A 109 20.90 9.42 -4.38
CA MET A 109 20.59 8.20 -3.66
C MET A 109 21.02 6.96 -4.43
N ALA A 110 20.92 7.00 -5.76
CA ALA A 110 21.44 5.92 -6.58
C ALA A 110 22.95 5.77 -6.39
N GLU A 111 23.67 6.89 -6.36
CA GLU A 111 25.09 6.86 -6.10
C GLU A 111 25.42 6.23 -4.78
N ARG A 112 24.67 6.59 -3.74
CA ARG A 112 24.90 6.00 -2.42
C ARG A 112 24.71 4.50 -2.42
N LEU A 113 23.74 4.04 -3.18
CA LEU A 113 23.47 2.61 -3.26
C LEU A 113 24.40 1.89 -4.23
N GLY A 114 25.22 2.65 -4.96
CA GLY A 114 26.18 2.05 -5.86
C GLY A 114 25.57 1.47 -7.11
N ILE A 115 24.47 2.05 -7.59
CA ILE A 115 23.80 1.55 -8.79
C ILE A 115 23.57 2.70 -9.77
N PRO A 116 23.50 2.39 -11.07
CA PRO A 116 23.17 3.42 -12.05
C PRO A 116 21.81 4.02 -11.79
N PHE A 117 21.65 5.28 -12.16
CA PHE A 117 20.38 5.96 -11.94
C PHE A 117 19.23 5.27 -12.68
N SER A 118 19.49 4.77 -13.89
CA SER A 118 18.44 4.07 -14.63
C SER A 118 18.00 2.80 -13.92
N SER A 119 18.93 2.10 -13.28
CA SER A 119 18.59 0.93 -12.47
C SER A 119 17.80 1.34 -11.24
N TYR A 120 18.18 2.45 -10.61
CA TYR A 120 17.45 2.96 -9.46
C TYR A 120 15.99 3.20 -9.83
N ARG A 121 15.77 3.88 -10.95
CA ARG A 121 14.40 4.18 -11.36
C ARG A 121 13.60 2.92 -11.69
N ARG A 122 14.26 1.96 -12.33
CA ARG A 122 13.58 0.70 -12.66
C ARG A 122 13.21 -0.08 -11.41
N HIS A 123 14.14 -0.13 -10.44
CA HIS A 123 13.85 -0.80 -9.18
C HIS A 123 12.74 -0.09 -8.41
N LEU A 124 12.72 1.24 -8.46
CA LEU A 124 11.69 2.00 -7.78
C LEU A 124 10.32 1.71 -8.38
N LYS A 125 10.25 1.62 -9.70
CA LYS A 125 9.00 1.29 -10.36
C LYS A 125 8.53 -0.10 -9.96
N SER A 126 9.44 -1.07 -9.95
CA SER A 126 9.08 -2.43 -9.56
C SER A 126 8.64 -2.49 -8.11
N ALA A 127 9.31 -1.77 -7.23
CA ALA A 127 8.93 -1.73 -5.83
C ALA A 127 7.53 -1.13 -5.68
N THR A 128 7.27 -0.04 -6.38
CA THR A 128 5.97 0.61 -6.31
C THR A 128 4.86 -0.31 -6.79
N GLU A 129 5.12 -1.05 -7.86
CA GLU A 129 4.14 -2.00 -8.36
C GLU A 129 3.86 -3.11 -7.36
N TRP A 130 4.92 -3.62 -6.74
CA TRP A 130 4.75 -4.65 -5.73
C TRP A 130 3.94 -4.15 -4.54
N ILE A 131 4.25 -2.94 -4.08
CA ILE A 131 3.54 -2.34 -2.96
C ILE A 131 2.08 -2.13 -3.32
N THR A 132 1.81 -1.67 -4.53
CA THR A 132 0.45 -1.48 -4.99
C THR A 132 -0.32 -2.80 -4.98
N ASP A 133 0.30 -3.87 -5.47
CA ASP A 133 -0.35 -5.18 -5.46
C ASP A 133 -0.60 -5.65 -4.04
N PHE A 134 0.35 -5.44 -3.14
CA PHE A 134 0.19 -5.83 -1.75
C PHE A 134 -1.04 -5.14 -1.13
N LEU A 135 -1.13 -3.83 -1.31
CA LEU A 135 -2.25 -3.07 -0.75
C LEU A 135 -3.56 -3.39 -1.46
N TRP A 136 -3.50 -3.67 -2.76
CA TRP A 136 -4.70 -4.03 -3.49
C TRP A 136 -5.29 -5.35 -2.99
N GLN A 137 -4.42 -6.31 -2.65
CA GLN A 137 -4.92 -7.56 -2.08
C GLN A 137 -5.65 -7.32 -0.78
N LEU A 138 -5.15 -6.39 0.03
CA LEU A 138 -5.86 -6.02 1.25
C LEU A 138 -7.19 -5.36 0.93
N GLU A 139 -7.21 -4.54 -0.10
CA GLU A 139 -8.42 -3.81 -0.45
C GLU A 139 -9.53 -4.73 -0.91
N ILE A 140 -9.21 -5.71 -1.73
CA ILE A 140 -10.24 -6.59 -2.24
C ILE A 140 -10.55 -7.74 -1.28
N GLY A 141 -9.94 -7.74 -0.10
CA GLY A 141 -10.31 -8.71 0.90
C GLY A 141 -9.69 -10.07 0.74
N GLN A 142 -8.54 -10.15 0.10
CA GLN A 142 -7.82 -11.42 -0.06
C GLN A 142 -6.47 -11.32 0.61
N PRO A 143 -6.47 -11.12 1.92
CA PRO A 143 -5.21 -10.89 2.63
C PRO A 143 -4.33 -12.11 2.74
N ASP A 144 -4.91 -13.28 2.56
CA ASP A 144 -4.17 -14.49 2.81
C ASP A 144 -2.92 -14.59 1.98
N SER A 145 -2.98 -14.19 0.73
CA SER A 145 -1.83 -14.36 -0.11
C SER A 145 -0.68 -13.46 0.32
N ALA A 146 -0.99 -12.31 0.89
CA ALA A 146 0.04 -11.37 1.26
C ALA A 146 0.38 -11.44 2.73
N LEU A 147 -0.63 -11.54 3.56
CA LEU A 147 -0.41 -11.43 4.98
C LEU A 147 -0.05 -12.72 5.64
N LEU A 148 -0.60 -13.82 5.19
CA LEU A 148 -0.32 -15.06 5.82
C LEU A 148 1.11 -15.46 5.70
N VAL A 149 1.72 -15.07 4.63
CA VAL A 149 3.11 -15.36 4.46
C VAL A 149 3.92 -14.73 5.57
N SER A 150 3.54 -13.58 5.98
CA SER A 150 4.32 -12.89 6.98
C SER A 150 3.93 -13.34 8.36
N GLU A 151 2.76 -13.80 8.46
CA GLU A 151 2.34 -14.12 9.74
C GLU A 151 2.85 -15.31 10.24
N PRO A 152 2.83 -15.91 9.75
CA PRO A 152 3.06 -17.04 10.44
C PRO A 152 4.30 -17.09 11.07
N LEU A 153 4.07 -16.54 10.64
CA LEU A 153 4.53 -16.64 11.05
C LEU A 153 4.87 -16.44 11.89
N GLN A 154 4.69 -16.11 11.88
CA GLN A 154 4.76 -15.89 12.65
C GLN A 154 4.80 -16.42 13.46
N THR A 155 4.60 -16.72 13.11
CA THR A 155 4.49 -17.24 13.73
C THR A 155 5.05 -17.84 14.05
N VAL A 156 5.35 -17.94 13.71
CA VAL A 156 5.69 -18.43 13.97
C VAL A 156 6.17 -18.68 14.36
N SER A 157 6.21 -18.67 14.24
CA SER A 157 6.46 -18.81 14.68
C SER A 157 6.62 -18.97 15.07
#